data_6c9877a23acf146e6e92382027bc8c0d
#
_entry.id   6c9877a23acf146e6e92382027bc8c0d
#
_cell.length_a   1.000
_cell.length_b   1.000
_cell.length_c   1.000
_cell.angle_alpha   90.00
_cell.angle_beta   90.00
_cell.angle_gamma   90.00
#
_symmetry.space_group_name_H-M   'P 1'
#
loop_
_entity.id
_entity.type
_entity.pdbx_description
1 polymer ?
#
loop_
_entity_poly.entity_id
_entity_poly.type
_entity_poly.pdbx_seq_one_letter_code
_entity_poly.pdbx_strand_id
1 'polypeptide(L)'
;MSEETHPSEAQTSVGTPDYMEKARELADSYPQLLVRKQELKQQIDESHAWFYTRDEVIYKLSQGAHEQSERVHTSGTSNPVERTVLNCDKVLASMNREIQERREEELITPYRRVCEEIELFEIGLRSLRGRTQLVAMQLFVQRKTIPAVEDDAGKPLGRKTVEAERERALERIAEILECKDRMRGGRQNGKTEYSGK
;
A
#
# COMPACT_ATOMS: atom_id res chain seq x y z
N MET A 1 41.90 33.11 30.02
CA MET A 1 41.15 33.40 28.76
C MET A 1 40.88 32.05 28.13
N SER A 2 39.69 31.51 28.38
CA SER A 2 39.27 30.19 27.89
C SER A 2 38.15 30.45 26.90
N GLU A 3 38.38 30.16 25.61
CA GLU A 3 37.42 30.23 24.55
C GLU A 3 36.53 28.98 24.59
N GLU A 4 35.28 29.16 24.94
CA GLU A 4 34.22 28.14 24.79
C GLU A 4 33.76 28.10 23.33
N THR A 5 34.16 27.05 22.63
CA THR A 5 33.63 26.71 21.30
C THR A 5 32.28 26.04 21.45
N HIS A 6 31.20 26.77 21.12
CA HIS A 6 29.86 26.19 20.97
C HIS A 6 29.82 25.27 19.73
N PRO A 7 29.34 24.02 19.85
CA PRO A 7 29.06 23.21 18.69
C PRO A 7 27.79 23.73 18.01
N SER A 8 27.93 24.10 16.75
CA SER A 8 26.83 24.46 15.84
C SER A 8 25.91 23.24 15.66
N GLU A 9 24.70 23.33 16.18
CA GLU A 9 23.64 22.38 15.89
C GLU A 9 23.32 22.42 14.40
N ALA A 10 23.72 21.39 13.68
CA ALA A 10 23.28 21.15 12.31
C ALA A 10 21.78 20.85 12.33
N GLN A 11 20.97 21.87 12.08
CA GLN A 11 19.55 21.70 11.78
C GLN A 11 19.44 20.86 10.50
N THR A 12 19.13 19.58 10.66
CA THR A 12 18.65 18.72 9.59
C THR A 12 17.31 19.30 9.11
N SER A 13 17.36 20.13 8.08
CA SER A 13 16.19 20.55 7.34
C SER A 13 15.53 19.28 6.79
N VAL A 14 14.38 18.90 7.33
CA VAL A 14 13.48 17.94 6.70
C VAL A 14 13.08 18.58 5.37
N GLY A 15 13.75 18.17 4.29
CA GLY A 15 13.56 18.72 2.96
C GLY A 15 12.09 18.56 2.56
N THR A 16 11.52 19.64 2.06
CA THR A 16 10.20 19.63 1.41
C THR A 16 10.22 18.54 0.35
N PRO A 17 9.26 17.59 0.34
CA PRO A 17 9.29 16.49 -0.64
C PRO A 17 9.31 17.07 -2.05
N ASP A 18 10.27 16.64 -2.87
CA ASP A 18 10.31 17.01 -4.29
C ASP A 18 9.20 16.28 -5.04
N TYR A 19 8.07 16.93 -5.20
CA TYR A 19 6.92 16.36 -5.90
C TYR A 19 7.19 16.11 -7.38
N MET A 20 8.15 16.82 -7.99
CA MET A 20 8.58 16.52 -9.35
C MET A 20 9.32 15.21 -9.46
N GLU A 21 10.20 14.90 -8.50
CA GLU A 21 10.89 13.62 -8.43
C GLU A 21 9.89 12.48 -8.21
N LYS A 22 8.97 12.62 -7.26
CA LYS A 22 7.87 11.67 -7.04
C LYS A 22 7.01 11.46 -8.30
N ALA A 23 6.70 12.51 -9.05
CA ALA A 23 5.93 12.41 -10.29
C ALA A 23 6.69 11.61 -11.37
N ARG A 24 8.01 11.79 -11.47
CA ARG A 24 8.87 11.02 -12.37
C ARG A 24 8.92 9.55 -11.97
N GLU A 25 9.14 9.26 -10.69
CA GLU A 25 9.13 7.90 -10.16
C GLU A 25 7.81 7.18 -10.43
N LEU A 26 6.67 7.85 -10.19
CA LEU A 26 5.36 7.30 -10.49
C LEU A 26 5.17 7.05 -12.00
N ALA A 27 5.58 7.97 -12.86
CA ALA A 27 5.48 7.81 -14.31
C ALA A 27 6.33 6.62 -14.80
N ASP A 28 7.52 6.45 -14.24
CA ASP A 28 8.44 5.37 -14.61
C ASP A 28 8.00 4.00 -14.05
N SER A 29 7.44 3.98 -12.84
CA SER A 29 6.98 2.75 -12.16
C SER A 29 5.54 2.35 -12.50
N TYR A 30 4.75 3.19 -13.19
CA TYR A 30 3.32 2.94 -13.43
C TYR A 30 2.99 1.55 -13.99
N PRO A 31 3.69 1.00 -15.00
CA PRO A 31 3.41 -0.34 -15.49
C PRO A 31 3.69 -1.43 -14.44
N GLN A 32 4.77 -1.27 -13.67
CA GLN A 32 5.11 -2.20 -12.59
C GLN A 32 4.06 -2.15 -11.47
N LEU A 33 3.52 -0.96 -11.16
CA LEU A 33 2.43 -0.81 -10.21
C LEU A 33 1.16 -1.53 -10.64
N LEU A 34 0.82 -1.50 -11.95
CA LEU A 34 -0.32 -2.25 -12.49
C LEU A 34 -0.14 -3.77 -12.32
N VAL A 35 1.05 -4.29 -12.64
CA VAL A 35 1.37 -5.71 -12.44
C VAL A 35 1.31 -6.05 -10.96
N ARG A 36 1.94 -5.24 -10.11
CA ARG A 36 1.95 -5.46 -8.65
C ARG A 36 0.56 -5.43 -8.04
N LYS A 37 -0.32 -4.55 -8.51
CA LYS A 37 -1.73 -4.52 -8.11
C LYS A 37 -2.43 -5.84 -8.42
N GLN A 38 -2.19 -6.40 -9.61
CA GLN A 38 -2.80 -7.66 -10.02
C GLN A 38 -2.27 -8.84 -9.20
N GLU A 39 -0.96 -8.90 -8.96
CA GLU A 39 -0.33 -9.94 -8.12
C GLU A 39 -0.88 -9.90 -6.68
N LEU A 40 -0.90 -8.71 -6.06
CA LEU A 40 -1.44 -8.55 -4.71
C LEU A 40 -2.92 -8.91 -4.64
N LYS A 41 -3.71 -8.55 -5.65
CA LYS A 41 -5.12 -8.94 -5.72
C LYS A 41 -5.27 -10.47 -5.76
N GLN A 42 -4.51 -11.15 -6.61
CA GLN A 42 -4.51 -12.60 -6.69
C GLN A 42 -4.12 -13.23 -5.33
N GLN A 43 -3.06 -12.75 -4.69
CA GLN A 43 -2.63 -13.22 -3.37
C GLN A 43 -3.70 -12.99 -2.29
N ILE A 44 -4.42 -11.86 -2.34
CA ILE A 44 -5.56 -11.59 -1.45
C ILE A 44 -6.68 -12.61 -1.66
N ASP A 45 -7.00 -12.92 -2.91
CA ASP A 45 -8.04 -13.89 -3.25
C ASP A 45 -7.63 -15.32 -2.78
N GLU A 46 -6.37 -15.71 -3.00
CA GLU A 46 -5.81 -16.98 -2.55
C GLU A 46 -5.70 -17.08 -1.02
N SER A 47 -5.50 -15.96 -0.32
CA SER A 47 -5.35 -15.90 1.14
C SER A 47 -6.61 -16.30 1.91
N HIS A 48 -7.76 -16.44 1.27
CA HIS A 48 -8.96 -16.98 1.90
C HIS A 48 -8.78 -18.42 2.36
N ALA A 49 -7.92 -19.20 1.70
CA ALA A 49 -7.58 -20.56 2.08
C ALA A 49 -6.68 -20.66 3.34
N TRP A 50 -6.16 -19.53 3.85
CA TRP A 50 -5.30 -19.53 5.04
C TRP A 50 -6.08 -19.66 6.34
N PHE A 51 -7.37 -19.34 6.32
CA PHE A 51 -8.20 -19.35 7.53
C PHE A 51 -8.55 -20.79 7.93
N TYR A 52 -8.35 -21.08 9.21
CA TYR A 52 -8.73 -22.35 9.78
C TYR A 52 -10.25 -22.50 9.84
N THR A 53 -10.72 -23.69 9.51
CA THR A 53 -12.09 -24.12 9.75
C THR A 53 -12.23 -24.68 11.17
N ARG A 54 -13.47 -24.76 11.66
CA ARG A 54 -13.76 -25.34 12.97
C ARG A 54 -13.30 -26.80 13.07
N ASP A 55 -13.48 -27.56 12.01
CA ASP A 55 -13.10 -28.97 11.96
C ASP A 55 -11.59 -29.21 12.03
N GLU A 56 -10.80 -28.35 11.35
CA GLU A 56 -9.34 -28.37 11.43
C GLU A 56 -8.83 -28.01 12.83
N VAL A 57 -9.46 -27.06 13.51
CA VAL A 57 -9.09 -26.72 14.89
C VAL A 57 -9.45 -27.86 15.85
N ILE A 58 -10.63 -28.45 15.72
CA ILE A 58 -11.02 -29.63 16.53
C ILE A 58 -10.02 -30.78 16.31
N TYR A 59 -9.66 -31.05 15.06
CA TYR A 59 -8.68 -32.08 14.73
C TYR A 59 -7.30 -31.79 15.38
N LYS A 60 -6.77 -30.60 15.29
CA LYS A 60 -5.51 -30.19 15.92
C LYS A 60 -5.57 -30.32 17.45
N LEU A 61 -6.65 -29.86 18.08
CA LEU A 61 -6.83 -29.94 19.52
C LEU A 61 -6.98 -31.41 19.99
N SER A 62 -7.61 -32.27 19.21
CA SER A 62 -7.74 -33.69 19.53
C SER A 62 -6.40 -34.43 19.46
N GLN A 63 -5.53 -34.11 18.52
CA GLN A 63 -4.18 -34.69 18.46
C GLN A 63 -3.33 -34.32 19.68
N GLY A 64 -3.34 -33.02 20.07
CA GLY A 64 -2.61 -32.55 21.26
C GLY A 64 -3.14 -33.14 22.58
N ALA A 65 -4.42 -33.50 22.64
CA ALA A 65 -5.02 -34.17 23.80
C ALA A 65 -4.55 -35.62 23.95
N HIS A 66 -4.23 -36.33 22.87
CA HIS A 66 -3.72 -37.68 22.91
C HIS A 66 -2.30 -37.79 23.49
N GLU A 67 -1.43 -36.81 23.19
CA GLU A 67 -0.06 -36.77 23.75
C GLU A 67 -0.02 -36.47 25.26
N GLN A 68 -1.04 -35.78 25.78
CA GLN A 68 -1.14 -35.43 27.21
C GLN A 68 -1.93 -36.44 28.06
N SER A 69 -2.64 -37.38 27.43
CA SER A 69 -3.54 -38.29 28.16
C SER A 69 -2.84 -39.42 28.93
N GLU A 70 -1.53 -39.60 28.81
CA GLU A 70 -0.75 -40.55 29.60
C GLU A 70 -0.42 -40.11 31.02
N ARG A 71 -0.72 -38.87 31.40
CA ARG A 71 -0.46 -38.33 32.74
C ARG A 71 -1.70 -37.61 33.29
N VAL A 72 -2.30 -38.25 34.27
CA VAL A 72 -3.21 -37.75 35.30
C VAL A 72 -4.61 -38.32 35.28
N HIS A 73 -4.78 -39.36 36.09
CA HIS A 73 -6.06 -39.71 36.71
C HIS A 73 -6.41 -38.59 37.73
N THR A 74 -7.11 -37.55 37.31
CA THR A 74 -7.80 -36.63 38.22
C THR A 74 -9.30 -36.88 38.07
N SER A 75 -9.91 -37.26 39.16
CA SER A 75 -11.36 -37.43 39.36
C SER A 75 -12.07 -36.06 39.27
N GLY A 76 -12.26 -35.56 38.08
CA GLY A 76 -13.06 -34.38 37.79
C GLY A 76 -13.90 -34.66 36.54
N THR A 77 -15.21 -34.76 36.74
CA THR A 77 -16.27 -35.00 35.75
C THR A 77 -16.38 -33.95 34.66
N SER A 78 -15.33 -33.74 33.88
CA SER A 78 -15.38 -32.90 32.70
C SER A 78 -14.78 -33.67 31.53
N ASN A 79 -15.65 -34.08 30.61
CA ASN A 79 -15.28 -34.81 29.41
C ASN A 79 -14.23 -33.95 28.63
N PRO A 80 -13.00 -34.47 28.38
CA PRO A 80 -11.97 -33.76 27.64
C PRO A 80 -12.47 -33.26 26.27
N VAL A 81 -13.33 -34.01 25.62
CA VAL A 81 -13.95 -33.66 24.34
C VAL A 81 -14.85 -32.43 24.48
N GLU A 82 -15.64 -32.34 25.54
CA GLU A 82 -16.53 -31.22 25.79
C GLU A 82 -15.74 -29.91 26.05
N ARG A 83 -14.65 -29.99 26.81
CA ARG A 83 -13.72 -28.87 26.99
C ARG A 83 -13.06 -28.42 25.68
N THR A 84 -12.68 -29.41 24.85
CA THR A 84 -12.09 -29.13 23.54
C THR A 84 -13.09 -28.42 22.64
N VAL A 85 -14.34 -28.83 22.61
CA VAL A 85 -15.41 -28.18 21.82
C VAL A 85 -15.71 -26.78 22.34
N LEU A 86 -15.82 -26.58 23.65
CA LEU A 86 -16.09 -25.27 24.27
C LEU A 86 -14.94 -24.28 24.07
N ASN A 87 -13.69 -24.74 23.97
CA ASN A 87 -12.54 -23.90 23.70
C ASN A 87 -12.26 -23.70 22.21
N CYS A 88 -12.82 -24.53 21.35
CA CYS A 88 -12.58 -24.51 19.91
C CYS A 88 -12.87 -23.12 19.31
N ASP A 89 -13.98 -22.50 19.64
CA ASP A 89 -14.36 -21.20 19.08
C ASP A 89 -13.41 -20.07 19.50
N LYS A 90 -12.86 -20.13 20.72
CA LYS A 90 -11.86 -19.17 21.20
C LYS A 90 -10.52 -19.37 20.50
N VAL A 91 -10.09 -20.62 20.36
CA VAL A 91 -8.83 -20.96 19.68
C VAL A 91 -8.94 -20.62 18.20
N LEU A 92 -10.05 -20.96 17.55
CA LEU A 92 -10.34 -20.60 16.16
C LEU A 92 -10.26 -19.07 15.95
N ALA A 93 -10.92 -18.29 16.83
CA ALA A 93 -10.90 -16.84 16.76
C ALA A 93 -9.48 -16.27 16.94
N SER A 94 -8.67 -16.85 17.86
CA SER A 94 -7.29 -16.42 18.07
C SER A 94 -6.42 -16.74 16.87
N MET A 95 -6.46 -17.97 16.35
CA MET A 95 -5.68 -18.39 15.18
C MET A 95 -6.04 -17.57 13.93
N ASN A 96 -7.34 -17.35 13.70
CA ASN A 96 -7.79 -16.59 12.55
C ASN A 96 -7.51 -15.08 12.69
N ARG A 97 -7.40 -14.55 13.92
CA ARG A 97 -6.96 -13.16 14.15
C ARG A 97 -5.52 -12.96 13.71
N GLU A 98 -4.61 -13.82 14.08
CA GLU A 98 -3.20 -13.75 13.65
C GLU A 98 -3.07 -13.78 12.13
N ILE A 99 -3.84 -14.68 11.47
CA ILE A 99 -3.89 -14.74 10.01
C ILE A 99 -4.45 -13.45 9.42
N GLN A 100 -5.52 -12.90 10.03
CA GLN A 100 -6.11 -11.64 9.57
C GLN A 100 -5.15 -10.46 9.71
N GLU A 101 -4.44 -10.35 10.82
CA GLU A 101 -3.43 -9.30 11.05
C GLU A 101 -2.29 -9.41 10.03
N ARG A 102 -1.76 -10.61 9.84
CA ARG A 102 -0.74 -10.87 8.83
C ARG A 102 -1.21 -10.55 7.42
N ARG A 103 -2.42 -10.96 7.05
CA ARG A 103 -3.04 -10.65 5.76
C ARG A 103 -3.20 -9.15 5.54
N GLU A 104 -3.60 -8.41 6.58
CA GLU A 104 -3.73 -6.95 6.51
C GLU A 104 -2.37 -6.28 6.27
N GLU A 105 -1.32 -6.70 6.97
CA GLU A 105 0.03 -6.11 6.83
C GLU A 105 0.70 -6.49 5.51
N GLU A 106 0.69 -7.78 5.15
CA GLU A 106 1.47 -8.29 4.02
C GLU A 106 0.79 -8.09 2.67
N LEU A 107 -0.55 -8.03 2.63
CA LEU A 107 -1.31 -8.01 1.38
C LEU A 107 -2.21 -6.78 1.24
N ILE A 108 -3.10 -6.52 2.20
CA ILE A 108 -4.15 -5.51 2.06
C ILE A 108 -3.56 -4.09 2.13
N THR A 109 -2.69 -3.83 3.09
CA THR A 109 -2.04 -2.52 3.24
C THR A 109 -1.16 -2.17 2.04
N PRO A 110 -0.28 -3.06 1.54
CA PRO A 110 0.45 -2.82 0.29
C PRO A 110 -0.46 -2.66 -0.92
N TYR A 111 -1.53 -3.46 -1.05
CA TYR A 111 -2.51 -3.33 -2.13
C TYR A 111 -3.17 -1.95 -2.15
N ARG A 112 -3.63 -1.45 -1.00
CA ARG A 112 -4.23 -0.12 -0.88
C ARG A 112 -3.25 0.98 -1.29
N ARG A 113 -1.97 0.88 -0.85
CA ARG A 113 -0.93 1.83 -1.24
C ARG A 113 -0.71 1.87 -2.75
N VAL A 114 -0.56 0.69 -3.37
CA VAL A 114 -0.39 0.59 -4.83
C VAL A 114 -1.62 1.15 -5.57
N CYS A 115 -2.83 0.86 -5.10
CA CYS A 115 -4.06 1.43 -5.68
C CYS A 115 -4.10 2.95 -5.59
N GLU A 116 -3.69 3.52 -4.44
CA GLU A 116 -3.63 4.97 -4.26
C GLU A 116 -2.61 5.66 -5.17
N GLU A 117 -1.44 5.05 -5.37
CA GLU A 117 -0.40 5.57 -6.27
C GLU A 117 -0.87 5.55 -7.72
N ILE A 118 -1.49 4.45 -8.16
CA ILE A 118 -2.09 4.34 -9.50
C ILE A 118 -3.19 5.39 -9.69
N GLU A 119 -4.11 5.51 -8.73
CA GLU A 119 -5.23 6.45 -8.81
C GLU A 119 -4.76 7.91 -8.94
N LEU A 120 -3.75 8.28 -8.15
CA LEU A 120 -3.18 9.62 -8.21
C LEU A 120 -2.56 9.93 -9.57
N PHE A 121 -1.78 8.99 -10.10
CA PHE A 121 -1.18 9.12 -11.41
C PHE A 121 -2.26 9.23 -12.49
N GLU A 122 -3.29 8.39 -12.45
CA GLU A 122 -4.41 8.44 -13.41
C GLU A 122 -5.23 9.72 -13.30
N ILE A 123 -5.43 10.27 -12.09
CA ILE A 123 -6.06 11.59 -11.90
C ILE A 123 -5.20 12.65 -12.58
N GLY A 124 -3.88 12.57 -12.39
CA GLY A 124 -2.93 13.44 -13.08
C GLY A 124 -3.08 13.37 -14.58
N LEU A 125 -3.04 12.19 -15.17
CA LEU A 125 -3.21 11.98 -16.61
C LEU A 125 -4.55 12.50 -17.12
N ARG A 126 -5.65 12.24 -16.40
CA ARG A 126 -7.00 12.71 -16.77
C ARG A 126 -7.16 14.23 -16.69
N SER A 127 -6.35 14.91 -15.88
CA SER A 127 -6.36 16.38 -15.77
C SER A 127 -5.66 17.08 -16.93
N LEU A 128 -4.84 16.35 -17.70
CA LEU A 128 -4.16 16.87 -18.88
C LEU A 128 -5.13 17.06 -20.06
N ARG A 129 -4.76 17.93 -20.99
CA ARG A 129 -5.58 18.21 -22.18
C ARG A 129 -4.73 18.35 -23.42
N GLY A 130 -5.36 18.09 -24.58
CA GLY A 130 -4.76 18.31 -25.90
C GLY A 130 -3.45 17.51 -26.10
N ARG A 131 -2.44 18.19 -26.65
CA ARG A 131 -1.17 17.56 -26.98
C ARG A 131 -0.42 17.01 -25.76
N THR A 132 -0.48 17.66 -24.62
CA THR A 132 0.17 17.20 -23.40
C THR A 132 -0.40 15.85 -22.97
N GLN A 133 -1.72 15.68 -23.01
CA GLN A 133 -2.37 14.41 -22.69
C GLN A 133 -1.97 13.30 -23.66
N LEU A 134 -1.98 13.61 -24.97
CA LEU A 134 -1.60 12.66 -26.01
C LEU A 134 -0.17 12.14 -25.80
N VAL A 135 0.78 13.07 -25.60
CA VAL A 135 2.19 12.74 -25.37
C VAL A 135 2.36 11.93 -24.08
N ALA A 136 1.72 12.34 -22.98
CA ALA A 136 1.79 11.63 -21.70
C ALA A 136 1.25 10.19 -21.82
N MET A 137 0.12 9.98 -22.50
CA MET A 137 -0.45 8.66 -22.73
C MET A 137 0.49 7.76 -23.55
N GLN A 138 1.11 8.33 -24.60
CA GLN A 138 2.03 7.56 -25.42
C GLN A 138 3.33 7.20 -24.68
N LEU A 139 3.89 8.13 -23.89
CA LEU A 139 5.13 7.90 -23.15
C LEU A 139 4.93 7.01 -21.92
N PHE A 140 3.96 7.34 -21.07
CA PHE A 140 3.85 6.74 -19.74
C PHE A 140 3.00 5.45 -19.75
N VAL A 141 1.94 5.41 -20.54
CA VAL A 141 1.02 4.27 -20.61
C VAL A 141 1.41 3.30 -21.72
N GLN A 142 1.59 3.80 -22.95
CA GLN A 142 1.96 2.97 -24.10
C GLN A 142 3.45 2.67 -24.19
N ARG A 143 4.29 3.35 -23.37
CA ARG A 143 5.75 3.15 -23.32
C ARG A 143 6.46 3.38 -24.65
N LYS A 144 5.92 4.25 -25.48
CA LYS A 144 6.60 4.64 -26.73
C LYS A 144 7.90 5.38 -26.40
N THR A 145 8.92 5.15 -27.21
CA THR A 145 10.14 5.95 -27.14
C THR A 145 9.91 7.36 -27.70
N ILE A 146 10.68 8.35 -27.27
CA ILE A 146 10.52 9.76 -27.71
C ILE A 146 10.39 9.90 -29.24
N PRO A 147 11.23 9.24 -30.08
CA PRO A 147 11.11 9.35 -31.53
C PRO A 147 9.86 8.66 -32.12
N ALA A 148 9.18 7.80 -31.36
CA ALA A 148 7.97 7.10 -31.78
C ALA A 148 6.66 7.77 -31.34
N VAL A 149 6.75 8.97 -30.71
CA VAL A 149 5.59 9.75 -30.30
C VAL A 149 5.04 10.54 -31.49
N GLU A 150 3.73 10.38 -31.72
CA GLU A 150 3.02 10.95 -32.87
C GLU A 150 1.94 11.93 -32.40
N ASP A 151 1.57 12.86 -33.29
CA ASP A 151 0.41 13.73 -33.12
C ASP A 151 -0.91 13.02 -33.47
N ASP A 152 -2.03 13.73 -33.37
CA ASP A 152 -3.37 13.18 -33.68
C ASP A 152 -3.54 12.77 -35.15
N ALA A 153 -2.67 13.23 -36.03
CA ALA A 153 -2.64 12.87 -37.44
C ALA A 153 -1.67 11.69 -37.77
N GLY A 154 -1.02 11.11 -36.71
CA GLY A 154 -0.02 10.04 -36.89
C GLY A 154 1.33 10.53 -37.37
N LYS A 155 1.63 11.82 -37.28
CA LYS A 155 2.91 12.38 -37.70
C LYS A 155 3.86 12.45 -36.48
N PRO A 156 5.13 12.01 -36.64
CA PRO A 156 6.11 12.06 -35.57
C PRO A 156 6.32 13.48 -35.04
N LEU A 157 6.30 13.62 -33.72
CA LEU A 157 6.59 14.88 -33.06
C LEU A 157 8.09 15.09 -32.90
N GLY A 158 8.52 16.35 -33.02
CA GLY A 158 9.92 16.70 -32.77
C GLY A 158 10.32 16.45 -31.31
N ARG A 159 11.55 15.96 -31.09
CA ARG A 159 12.09 15.59 -29.77
C ARG A 159 11.89 16.69 -28.73
N LYS A 160 12.23 17.95 -29.05
CA LYS A 160 12.08 19.10 -28.14
C LYS A 160 10.62 19.31 -27.73
N THR A 161 9.69 19.11 -28.65
CA THR A 161 8.24 19.21 -28.36
C THR A 161 7.80 18.12 -27.39
N VAL A 162 8.22 16.86 -27.65
CA VAL A 162 7.89 15.74 -26.79
C VAL A 162 8.44 15.92 -25.38
N GLU A 163 9.70 16.35 -25.25
CA GLU A 163 10.34 16.65 -23.95
C GLU A 163 9.61 17.78 -23.20
N ALA A 164 9.22 18.85 -23.88
CA ALA A 164 8.48 19.95 -23.28
C ALA A 164 7.08 19.53 -22.79
N GLU A 165 6.35 18.74 -23.58
CA GLU A 165 5.03 18.24 -23.18
C GLU A 165 5.13 17.19 -22.07
N ARG A 166 6.18 16.38 -22.06
CA ARG A 166 6.48 15.45 -20.96
C ARG A 166 6.67 16.20 -19.64
N GLU A 167 7.46 17.25 -19.64
CA GLU A 167 7.73 18.04 -18.43
C GLU A 167 6.46 18.71 -17.91
N ARG A 168 5.64 19.32 -18.78
CA ARG A 168 4.32 19.87 -18.41
C ARG A 168 3.39 18.81 -17.80
N ALA A 169 3.43 17.59 -18.33
CA ALA A 169 2.63 16.51 -17.78
C ALA A 169 3.10 16.14 -16.35
N LEU A 170 4.41 16.05 -16.13
CA LEU A 170 4.98 15.77 -14.82
C LEU A 170 4.72 16.88 -13.81
N GLU A 171 4.82 18.17 -14.21
CA GLU A 171 4.45 19.31 -13.39
C GLU A 171 3.00 19.21 -12.92
N ARG A 172 2.07 18.86 -13.80
CA ARG A 172 0.66 18.71 -13.44
C ARG A 172 0.42 17.56 -12.49
N ILE A 173 1.11 16.43 -12.67
CA ILE A 173 1.04 15.29 -11.74
C ILE A 173 1.61 15.69 -10.37
N ALA A 174 2.73 16.41 -10.34
CA ALA A 174 3.34 16.90 -9.12
C ALA A 174 2.41 17.84 -8.33
N GLU A 175 1.69 18.75 -8.99
CA GLU A 175 0.67 19.63 -8.37
C GLU A 175 -0.45 18.81 -7.68
N ILE A 176 -0.87 17.70 -8.29
CA ILE A 176 -1.91 16.85 -7.72
C ILE A 176 -1.40 16.10 -6.49
N LEU A 177 -0.15 15.60 -6.53
CA LEU A 177 0.49 14.97 -5.40
C LEU A 177 0.61 15.93 -4.21
N GLU A 178 1.06 17.17 -4.47
CA GLU A 178 1.16 18.20 -3.45
C GLU A 178 -0.21 18.57 -2.86
N CYS A 179 -1.23 18.74 -3.69
CA CYS A 179 -2.59 19.05 -3.25
C CYS A 179 -3.14 17.95 -2.32
N LYS A 180 -2.91 16.67 -2.65
CA LYS A 180 -3.32 15.55 -1.81
C LYS A 180 -2.63 15.56 -0.46
N ASP A 181 -1.33 15.79 -0.41
CA ASP A 181 -0.56 15.80 0.84
C ASP A 181 -1.00 16.96 1.74
N ARG A 182 -1.29 18.14 1.18
CA ARG A 182 -1.89 19.27 1.92
C ARG A 182 -3.25 18.91 2.53
N MET A 183 -4.11 18.21 1.79
CA MET A 183 -5.42 17.79 2.29
C MET A 183 -5.31 16.74 3.41
N ARG A 184 -4.30 15.87 3.38
CA ARG A 184 -4.02 14.89 4.44
C ARG A 184 -3.48 15.57 5.71
N GLY A 185 -2.55 16.52 5.58
CA GLY A 185 -1.98 17.27 6.70
C GLY A 185 -3.01 18.10 7.46
N GLY A 186 -3.97 18.72 6.76
CA GLY A 186 -5.04 19.51 7.37
C GLY A 186 -6.03 18.69 8.23
N ARG A 187 -6.21 17.40 7.95
CA ARG A 187 -7.10 16.53 8.74
C ARG A 187 -6.49 16.06 10.08
N GLN A 188 -5.18 16.07 10.23
CA GLN A 188 -4.52 15.64 11.46
C GLN A 188 -4.56 16.73 12.55
N ASN A 189 -4.55 18.01 12.18
CA ASN A 189 -4.59 19.14 13.11
C ASN A 189 -5.99 19.42 13.70
N GLY A 190 -7.06 18.88 13.12
CA GLY A 190 -8.44 19.10 13.60
C GLY A 190 -8.93 18.14 14.68
N LYS A 191 -8.14 17.12 15.08
CA LYS A 191 -8.58 16.10 16.06
C LYS A 191 -8.14 16.35 17.49
N THR A 192 -7.38 17.39 17.77
CA THR A 192 -6.81 17.65 19.12
C THR A 192 -7.59 18.67 19.96
N GLU A 193 -8.70 19.24 19.50
CA GLU A 193 -9.41 20.30 20.26
C GLU A 193 -10.74 19.87 20.93
N TYR A 194 -11.15 18.61 20.88
CA TYR A 194 -12.38 18.15 21.57
C TYR A 194 -12.11 17.05 22.60
N SER A 195 -11.24 17.33 23.58
CA SER A 195 -11.18 16.54 24.81
C SER A 195 -10.88 17.45 25.99
N GLY A 196 -11.92 18.12 26.49
CA GLY A 196 -11.82 18.94 27.70
C GLY A 196 -13.09 19.75 27.96
N LYS A 197 -14.12 19.08 28.49
CA LYS A 197 -15.03 19.66 29.47
C LYS A 197 -15.81 18.55 30.16
#